data_f5b4885b0955fdc7b1c533aac56708b2
#
_entry.id   f5b4885b0955fdc7b1c533aac56708b2
#
_cell.length_a   1.000
_cell.length_b   1.000
_cell.length_c   1.000
_cell.angle_alpha   90.00
_cell.angle_beta   90.00
_cell.angle_gamma   90.00
#
_symmetry.space_group_name_H-M   'P 1'
#
loop_
_entity.id
_entity.type
_entity.pdbx_description
1 polymer ?
#
loop_
_entity_poly.entity_id
_entity_poly.type
_entity_poly.pdbx_seq_one_letter_code
_entity_poly.pdbx_strand_id
1 'polypeptide(L)'
;MRAFDLVREWPASNTSLCAIDRHGVAHTFGDTTRTSRIASVSKLITAWATLIAVEDKSTSLDAKVGQQDCTLAHLLSHAGGYSFDGTVPIVTPGRKRIYSNTGYELIANHVEQVSEISFADFLREAIFEPLGMAKSFLNGSAAHDIVSCVDDLAELALELRNPQLISAITASVATTTQFTELEGVVPGVGRFDPCNWGFGPEVHGAKHPHWMGSRNSASTFGHFGGAGSFLWHDPTSNISCVGLCEVEFDAWAMHHWPIFFDSVIDELSR
;
A
#
# COMPACT_ATOMS: atom_id res chain seq x y z
N MET A 1 18.35 -16.31 -2.49
CA MET A 1 18.04 -16.12 -1.04
C MET A 1 17.43 -17.40 -0.47
N ARG A 2 17.90 -17.83 0.71
CA ARG A 2 17.31 -19.00 1.41
C ARG A 2 15.87 -18.77 1.86
N ALA A 3 15.52 -17.53 2.19
CA ALA A 3 14.15 -17.17 2.51
C ALA A 3 13.14 -17.61 1.43
N PHE A 4 13.52 -17.60 0.15
CA PHE A 4 12.66 -18.06 -0.94
C PHE A 4 12.35 -19.56 -0.93
N ASP A 5 13.13 -20.38 -0.21
CA ASP A 5 12.81 -21.81 -0.06
C ASP A 5 11.51 -22.04 0.74
N LEU A 6 11.13 -21.10 1.63
CA LEU A 6 9.89 -21.15 2.40
C LEU A 6 8.64 -21.06 1.51
N VAL A 7 8.76 -20.45 0.33
CA VAL A 7 7.64 -20.30 -0.62
C VAL A 7 7.11 -21.66 -1.12
N ARG A 8 7.93 -22.71 -1.06
CA ARG A 8 7.53 -24.07 -1.48
C ARG A 8 6.42 -24.66 -0.58
N GLU A 9 6.24 -24.13 0.61
CA GLU A 9 5.20 -24.54 1.56
C GLU A 9 3.89 -23.76 1.37
N TRP A 10 3.89 -22.75 0.50
CA TRP A 10 2.71 -21.92 0.25
C TRP A 10 1.73 -22.64 -0.68
N PRO A 11 0.40 -22.47 -0.48
CA PRO A 11 -0.60 -23.01 -1.37
C PRO A 11 -0.67 -22.30 -2.74
N ALA A 12 0.32 -21.47 -3.03
CA ALA A 12 0.38 -20.56 -4.18
C ALA A 12 1.44 -21.06 -5.19
N SER A 13 1.03 -21.78 -6.23
CA SER A 13 1.92 -22.33 -7.26
C SER A 13 2.55 -21.26 -8.16
N ASN A 14 1.93 -20.11 -8.26
CA ASN A 14 2.32 -19.01 -9.18
C ASN A 14 2.87 -17.80 -8.41
N THR A 15 3.71 -18.02 -7.42
CA THR A 15 4.30 -16.94 -6.63
C THR A 15 5.46 -16.28 -7.36
N SER A 16 5.44 -14.94 -7.39
CA SER A 16 6.54 -14.10 -7.84
C SER A 16 6.89 -13.09 -6.75
N LEU A 17 8.18 -12.95 -6.45
CA LEU A 17 8.67 -12.12 -5.34
C LEU A 17 9.87 -11.28 -5.76
N CYS A 18 10.02 -10.12 -5.11
CA CYS A 18 11.25 -9.34 -5.10
C CYS A 18 11.52 -8.85 -3.67
N ALA A 19 12.72 -9.10 -3.17
CA ALA A 19 13.25 -8.48 -1.97
C ALA A 19 14.40 -7.56 -2.34
N ILE A 20 14.35 -6.30 -1.90
CA ILE A 20 15.36 -5.28 -2.19
C ILE A 20 16.15 -5.05 -0.90
N ASP A 21 17.45 -5.34 -0.94
CA ASP A 21 18.32 -5.22 0.21
C ASP A 21 18.66 -3.75 0.55
N ARG A 22 19.37 -3.55 1.66
CA ARG A 22 19.77 -2.20 2.12
C ARG A 22 20.63 -1.42 1.12
N HIS A 23 21.26 -2.08 0.16
CA HIS A 23 22.08 -1.48 -0.89
C HIS A 23 21.30 -1.22 -2.18
N GLY A 24 20.02 -1.59 -2.24
CA GLY A 24 19.16 -1.46 -3.41
C GLY A 24 19.32 -2.62 -4.41
N VAL A 25 19.97 -3.71 -4.00
CA VAL A 25 20.08 -4.90 -4.86
C VAL A 25 18.82 -5.74 -4.75
N ALA A 26 18.18 -6.00 -5.89
CA ALA A 26 16.99 -6.81 -5.99
C ALA A 26 17.35 -8.31 -6.05
N HIS A 27 16.65 -9.10 -5.22
CA HIS A 27 16.67 -10.55 -5.21
C HIS A 27 15.30 -11.06 -5.62
N THR A 28 15.19 -11.84 -6.68
CA THR A 28 13.91 -12.22 -7.28
C THR A 28 13.64 -13.71 -7.22
N PHE A 29 12.34 -14.08 -7.25
CA PHE A 29 11.84 -15.45 -7.32
C PHE A 29 10.62 -15.52 -8.22
N GLY A 30 10.50 -16.58 -9.03
CA GLY A 30 9.38 -16.78 -9.96
C GLY A 30 9.45 -15.89 -11.20
N ASP A 31 8.32 -15.77 -11.91
CA ASP A 31 8.19 -14.91 -13.09
C ASP A 31 7.78 -13.49 -12.68
N THR A 32 8.76 -12.62 -12.46
CA THR A 32 8.56 -11.25 -12.01
C THR A 32 7.90 -10.34 -13.05
N THR A 33 7.82 -10.81 -14.29
CA THR A 33 7.23 -10.06 -15.42
C THR A 33 5.74 -10.36 -15.63
N ARG A 34 5.21 -11.42 -15.00
CA ARG A 34 3.82 -11.81 -15.12
C ARG A 34 2.92 -10.79 -14.43
N THR A 35 1.90 -10.33 -15.16
CA THR A 35 0.92 -9.37 -14.64
C THR A 35 -0.23 -10.06 -13.93
N SER A 36 -0.67 -9.48 -12.82
CA SER A 36 -1.90 -9.85 -12.13
C SER A 36 -2.53 -8.65 -11.44
N ARG A 37 -3.77 -8.81 -11.01
CA ARG A 37 -4.46 -7.80 -10.21
C ARG A 37 -3.81 -7.70 -8.82
N ILE A 38 -3.37 -6.51 -8.44
CA ILE A 38 -2.67 -6.29 -7.17
C ILE A 38 -3.60 -6.00 -5.99
N ALA A 39 -4.92 -6.05 -6.21
CA ALA A 39 -5.95 -5.76 -5.21
C ALA A 39 -5.60 -4.49 -4.41
N SER A 40 -5.69 -4.51 -3.09
CA SER A 40 -5.55 -3.31 -2.25
C SER A 40 -4.14 -2.70 -2.21
N VAL A 41 -3.11 -3.35 -2.77
CA VAL A 41 -1.82 -2.69 -3.02
C VAL A 41 -1.99 -1.49 -3.96
N SER A 42 -3.06 -1.47 -4.79
CA SER A 42 -3.48 -0.32 -5.61
C SER A 42 -3.59 0.97 -4.81
N LYS A 43 -3.98 0.89 -3.54
CA LYS A 43 -4.14 2.07 -2.67
C LYS A 43 -2.83 2.81 -2.41
N LEU A 44 -1.70 2.13 -2.42
CA LEU A 44 -0.39 2.80 -2.34
C LEU A 44 -0.16 3.70 -3.55
N ILE A 45 -0.46 3.18 -4.75
CA ILE A 45 -0.30 3.90 -6.02
C ILE A 45 -1.28 5.08 -6.08
N THR A 46 -2.55 4.84 -5.77
CA THR A 46 -3.60 5.89 -5.73
C THR A 46 -3.25 7.00 -4.73
N ALA A 47 -2.75 6.63 -3.55
CA ALA A 47 -2.35 7.61 -2.55
C ALA A 47 -1.13 8.42 -3.02
N TRP A 48 -0.11 7.77 -3.60
CA TRP A 48 1.09 8.45 -4.09
C TRP A 48 0.76 9.43 -5.22
N ALA A 49 -0.07 9.03 -6.18
CA ALA A 49 -0.59 9.91 -7.23
C ALA A 49 -1.36 11.11 -6.65
N THR A 50 -2.16 10.89 -5.62
CA THR A 50 -2.87 11.98 -4.92
C THR A 50 -1.91 12.96 -4.26
N LEU A 51 -0.82 12.48 -3.66
CA LEU A 51 0.21 13.32 -3.05
C LEU A 51 0.99 14.14 -4.09
N ILE A 52 1.16 13.63 -5.31
CA ILE A 52 1.70 14.41 -6.43
C ILE A 52 0.75 15.58 -6.75
N ALA A 53 -0.56 15.34 -6.86
CA ALA A 53 -1.54 16.41 -7.08
C ALA A 53 -1.56 17.45 -5.94
N VAL A 54 -1.24 17.03 -4.71
CA VAL A 54 -1.09 17.95 -3.57
C VAL A 54 0.18 18.81 -3.71
N GLU A 55 1.32 18.24 -4.10
CA GLU A 55 2.56 18.99 -4.31
C GLU A 55 2.48 19.95 -5.50
N ASP A 56 1.80 19.55 -6.57
CA ASP A 56 1.53 20.39 -7.73
C ASP A 56 0.50 21.50 -7.44
N LYS A 57 -0.10 21.50 -6.22
CA LYS A 57 -1.12 22.46 -5.77
C LYS A 57 -2.44 22.39 -6.57
N SER A 58 -2.68 21.31 -7.28
CA SER A 58 -3.99 21.03 -7.90
C SER A 58 -5.06 20.76 -6.84
N THR A 59 -4.63 20.26 -5.68
CA THR A 59 -5.49 20.05 -4.49
C THR A 59 -4.70 20.27 -3.20
N SER A 60 -5.30 19.95 -2.04
CA SER A 60 -4.62 19.98 -0.74
C SER A 60 -5.14 18.87 0.17
N LEU A 61 -4.36 18.47 1.18
CA LEU A 61 -4.80 17.48 2.17
C LEU A 61 -6.05 17.92 2.95
N ASP A 62 -6.30 19.24 3.06
CA ASP A 62 -7.46 19.82 3.70
C ASP A 62 -8.67 20.00 2.77
N ALA A 63 -8.52 19.70 1.46
CA ALA A 63 -9.61 19.76 0.50
C ALA A 63 -10.80 18.91 0.96
N LYS A 64 -11.99 19.48 0.91
CA LYS A 64 -13.21 18.81 1.35
C LYS A 64 -13.68 17.84 0.29
N VAL A 65 -13.72 16.56 0.65
CA VAL A 65 -14.09 15.46 -0.26
C VAL A 65 -15.01 14.48 0.46
N GLY A 66 -16.14 14.19 -0.14
CA GLY A 66 -17.12 13.25 0.41
C GLY A 66 -18.09 13.89 1.40
N GLN A 67 -18.28 13.28 2.58
CA GLN A 67 -19.23 13.77 3.57
C GLN A 67 -18.79 15.10 4.19
N GLN A 68 -19.73 15.75 4.92
CA GLN A 68 -19.45 17.00 5.63
C GLN A 68 -18.22 16.86 6.54
N ASP A 69 -17.34 17.86 6.51
CA ASP A 69 -16.07 17.95 7.25
C ASP A 69 -15.01 16.88 6.93
N CYS A 70 -15.30 15.98 6.01
CA CYS A 70 -14.30 15.03 5.52
C CYS A 70 -13.29 15.75 4.62
N THR A 71 -12.01 15.42 4.82
CA THR A 71 -10.91 15.94 4.01
C THR A 71 -10.21 14.83 3.25
N LEU A 72 -9.41 15.20 2.25
CA LEU A 72 -8.56 14.27 1.52
C LEU A 72 -7.64 13.48 2.46
N ALA A 73 -7.07 14.13 3.50
CA ALA A 73 -6.28 13.48 4.53
C ALA A 73 -7.06 12.39 5.30
N HIS A 74 -8.34 12.63 5.62
CA HIS A 74 -9.18 11.63 6.26
C HIS A 74 -9.39 10.40 5.36
N LEU A 75 -9.62 10.60 4.05
CA LEU A 75 -9.85 9.50 3.12
C LEU A 75 -8.57 8.68 2.92
N LEU A 76 -7.42 9.32 2.67
CA LEU A 76 -6.12 8.67 2.48
C LEU A 76 -5.71 7.78 3.65
N SER A 77 -6.13 8.12 4.86
CA SER A 77 -5.80 7.39 6.09
C SER A 77 -6.94 6.53 6.64
N HIS A 78 -7.99 6.27 5.85
CA HIS A 78 -9.16 5.49 6.28
C HIS A 78 -9.91 6.06 7.50
N ALA A 79 -9.83 7.38 7.68
CA ALA A 79 -10.53 8.12 8.75
C ALA A 79 -11.77 8.87 8.25
N GLY A 80 -12.18 8.65 6.99
CA GLY A 80 -13.27 9.37 6.33
C GLY A 80 -14.67 8.94 6.76
N GLY A 81 -14.82 7.87 7.55
CA GLY A 81 -16.11 7.45 8.11
C GLY A 81 -17.01 6.65 7.17
N TYR A 82 -16.47 6.14 6.07
CA TYR A 82 -17.17 5.24 5.13
C TYR A 82 -16.91 3.79 5.47
N SER A 83 -17.89 2.90 5.25
CA SER A 83 -17.70 1.46 5.33
C SER A 83 -16.85 0.93 4.18
N PHE A 84 -16.58 -0.39 4.17
CA PHE A 84 -15.72 -1.04 3.18
C PHE A 84 -16.09 -0.67 1.73
N ASP A 85 -17.36 -0.88 1.33
CA ASP A 85 -17.89 -0.57 -0.01
C ASP A 85 -19.19 0.29 0.05
N GLY A 86 -19.51 0.86 1.20
CA GLY A 86 -20.74 1.63 1.37
C GLY A 86 -20.57 3.10 1.02
N THR A 87 -21.42 3.63 0.17
CA THR A 87 -21.42 5.05 -0.23
C THR A 87 -21.98 6.00 0.82
N VAL A 88 -22.78 5.47 1.77
CA VAL A 88 -23.34 6.24 2.88
C VAL A 88 -22.36 6.23 4.05
N PRO A 89 -21.98 7.40 4.60
CA PRO A 89 -21.15 7.48 5.77
C PRO A 89 -21.82 6.85 6.99
N ILE A 90 -21.03 6.15 7.82
CA ILE A 90 -21.50 5.46 9.02
C ILE A 90 -21.06 6.12 10.33
N VAL A 91 -20.03 6.97 10.25
CA VAL A 91 -19.58 7.85 11.36
C VAL A 91 -19.01 9.15 10.78
N THR A 92 -18.88 10.17 11.63
CA THR A 92 -18.21 11.42 11.25
C THR A 92 -16.70 11.20 11.03
N PRO A 93 -16.04 12.01 10.17
CA PRO A 93 -14.61 11.89 9.94
C PRO A 93 -13.79 12.01 11.22
N GLY A 94 -12.65 11.33 11.29
CA GLY A 94 -11.72 11.40 12.42
C GLY A 94 -12.18 10.67 13.69
N ARG A 95 -13.25 9.88 13.66
CA ARG A 95 -13.77 9.17 14.86
C ARG A 95 -13.26 7.75 15.01
N LYS A 96 -13.03 7.07 13.88
CA LYS A 96 -12.53 5.69 13.82
C LYS A 96 -11.74 5.48 12.55
N ARG A 97 -10.82 4.54 12.59
CA ARG A 97 -10.19 4.03 11.38
C ARG A 97 -11.05 2.92 10.81
N ILE A 98 -11.69 3.22 9.69
CA ILE A 98 -12.57 2.28 8.99
C ILE A 98 -12.01 2.09 7.59
N TYR A 99 -11.43 0.92 7.34
CA TYR A 99 -10.89 0.56 6.04
C TYR A 99 -12.00 0.65 4.98
N SER A 100 -11.76 1.44 3.92
CA SER A 100 -12.80 1.77 2.94
C SER A 100 -12.25 1.82 1.53
N ASN A 101 -12.86 1.05 0.61
CA ASN A 101 -12.68 1.21 -0.82
C ASN A 101 -13.37 2.48 -1.30
N THR A 102 -14.59 2.76 -0.79
CA THR A 102 -15.33 3.99 -1.12
C THR A 102 -14.50 5.25 -0.90
N GLY A 103 -13.71 5.30 0.18
CA GLY A 103 -12.81 6.43 0.42
C GLY A 103 -11.81 6.64 -0.72
N TYR A 104 -11.28 5.57 -1.29
CA TYR A 104 -10.32 5.63 -2.41
C TYR A 104 -10.98 5.94 -3.74
N GLU A 105 -12.24 5.52 -3.95
CA GLU A 105 -13.03 5.97 -5.11
C GLU A 105 -13.31 7.49 -5.07
N LEU A 106 -13.64 8.01 -3.88
CA LEU A 106 -13.83 9.45 -3.70
C LEU A 106 -12.52 10.23 -3.93
N ILE A 107 -11.36 9.69 -3.51
CA ILE A 107 -10.05 10.26 -3.80
C ILE A 107 -9.82 10.30 -5.32
N ALA A 108 -9.99 9.19 -6.02
CA ALA A 108 -9.78 9.11 -7.46
C ALA A 108 -10.69 10.08 -8.24
N ASN A 109 -11.98 10.11 -7.91
CA ASN A 109 -12.93 11.05 -8.51
C ASN A 109 -12.53 12.51 -8.25
N HIS A 110 -12.03 12.83 -7.06
CA HIS A 110 -11.57 14.18 -6.74
C HIS A 110 -10.32 14.56 -7.56
N VAL A 111 -9.33 13.66 -7.66
CA VAL A 111 -8.13 13.90 -8.47
C VAL A 111 -8.49 14.08 -9.94
N GLU A 112 -9.40 13.24 -10.48
CA GLU A 112 -9.91 13.38 -11.84
C GLU A 112 -10.57 14.76 -12.08
N GLN A 113 -11.37 15.23 -11.13
CA GLN A 113 -12.02 16.54 -11.21
C GLN A 113 -11.04 17.71 -11.21
N VAL A 114 -9.98 17.65 -10.39
CA VAL A 114 -9.04 18.77 -10.27
C VAL A 114 -7.92 18.74 -11.32
N SER A 115 -7.62 17.57 -11.89
CA SER A 115 -6.64 17.42 -12.97
C SER A 115 -7.25 17.55 -14.38
N GLU A 116 -8.59 17.46 -14.50
CA GLU A 116 -9.34 17.52 -15.75
C GLU A 116 -9.01 16.39 -16.75
N ILE A 117 -8.38 15.30 -16.27
CA ILE A 117 -8.10 14.09 -17.05
C ILE A 117 -8.61 12.85 -16.30
N SER A 118 -8.82 11.73 -17.01
CA SER A 118 -9.22 10.49 -16.35
C SER A 118 -8.21 10.06 -15.28
N PHE A 119 -8.67 9.47 -14.17
CA PHE A 119 -7.75 8.99 -13.13
C PHE A 119 -6.77 7.93 -13.66
N ALA A 120 -7.18 7.14 -14.66
CA ALA A 120 -6.32 6.19 -15.34
C ALA A 120 -5.15 6.89 -16.09
N ASP A 121 -5.44 7.98 -16.81
CA ASP A 121 -4.43 8.79 -17.48
C ASP A 121 -3.54 9.50 -16.45
N PHE A 122 -4.14 10.02 -15.37
CA PHE A 122 -3.37 10.64 -14.29
C PHE A 122 -2.36 9.65 -13.67
N LEU A 123 -2.78 8.41 -13.37
CA LEU A 123 -1.87 7.36 -12.87
C LEU A 123 -0.76 7.05 -13.86
N ARG A 124 -1.10 6.94 -15.16
CA ARG A 124 -0.12 6.66 -16.20
C ARG A 124 0.93 7.75 -16.26
N GLU A 125 0.53 9.03 -16.29
CA GLU A 125 1.43 10.19 -16.43
C GLU A 125 2.22 10.50 -15.16
N ALA A 126 1.56 10.39 -13.99
CA ALA A 126 2.17 10.77 -12.71
C ALA A 126 2.99 9.66 -12.06
N ILE A 127 2.69 8.37 -12.33
CA ILE A 127 3.32 7.24 -11.65
C ILE A 127 3.96 6.27 -12.63
N PHE A 128 3.17 5.68 -13.56
CA PHE A 128 3.63 4.51 -14.32
C PHE A 128 4.74 4.87 -15.31
N GLU A 129 4.57 5.94 -16.09
CA GLU A 129 5.59 6.38 -17.05
C GLU A 129 6.87 6.88 -16.35
N PRO A 130 6.81 7.77 -15.33
CA PRO A 130 8.00 8.23 -14.64
C PRO A 130 8.81 7.14 -13.93
N LEU A 131 8.13 6.12 -13.37
CA LEU A 131 8.79 5.00 -12.71
C LEU A 131 9.15 3.85 -13.66
N GLY A 132 8.79 3.93 -14.96
CA GLY A 132 9.04 2.86 -15.91
C GLY A 132 8.18 1.60 -15.68
N MET A 133 7.04 1.73 -14.99
CA MET A 133 6.09 0.65 -14.69
C MET A 133 5.25 0.28 -15.93
N ALA A 134 5.93 -0.21 -16.98
CA ALA A 134 5.36 -0.34 -18.32
C ALA A 134 4.24 -1.38 -18.45
N LYS A 135 4.09 -2.28 -17.47
CA LYS A 135 3.05 -3.33 -17.44
C LYS A 135 1.89 -2.99 -16.50
N SER A 136 1.95 -1.82 -15.86
CA SER A 136 0.95 -1.40 -14.87
C SER A 136 -0.12 -0.52 -15.51
N PHE A 137 -1.38 -0.78 -15.16
CA PHE A 137 -2.52 0.02 -15.60
C PHE A 137 -3.71 -0.13 -14.67
N LEU A 138 -4.60 0.87 -14.67
CA LEU A 138 -5.88 0.81 -13.96
C LEU A 138 -6.92 0.09 -14.82
N ASN A 139 -7.55 -0.95 -14.27
CA ASN A 139 -8.58 -1.77 -14.95
C ASN A 139 -9.92 -1.74 -14.21
N GLY A 140 -10.31 -0.59 -13.66
CA GLY A 140 -11.56 -0.45 -12.90
C GLY A 140 -11.40 0.45 -11.69
N SER A 141 -11.59 -0.09 -10.49
CA SER A 141 -11.54 0.64 -9.23
C SER A 141 -10.12 1.07 -8.85
N ALA A 142 -9.95 2.35 -8.52
CA ALA A 142 -8.72 2.90 -7.98
C ALA A 142 -8.33 2.30 -6.61
N ALA A 143 -9.31 1.72 -5.91
CA ALA A 143 -9.09 1.08 -4.62
C ALA A 143 -8.44 -0.31 -4.73
N HIS A 144 -8.64 -1.06 -5.86
CA HIS A 144 -8.24 -2.46 -5.89
C HIS A 144 -8.08 -3.11 -7.28
N ASP A 145 -8.25 -2.38 -8.40
CA ASP A 145 -8.22 -2.98 -9.73
C ASP A 145 -7.03 -2.50 -10.60
N ILE A 146 -5.94 -2.06 -9.98
CA ILE A 146 -4.68 -1.93 -10.72
C ILE A 146 -4.14 -3.33 -11.02
N VAL A 147 -3.71 -3.51 -12.26
CA VAL A 147 -2.94 -4.65 -12.75
C VAL A 147 -1.48 -4.23 -12.80
N SER A 148 -0.58 -5.08 -12.31
CA SER A 148 0.86 -4.82 -12.29
C SER A 148 1.65 -6.14 -12.28
N CYS A 149 2.97 -6.06 -12.27
CA CYS A 149 3.88 -7.18 -12.08
C CYS A 149 4.90 -6.88 -10.97
N VAL A 150 5.66 -7.88 -10.54
CA VAL A 150 6.65 -7.71 -9.46
C VAL A 150 7.76 -6.74 -9.86
N ASP A 151 8.20 -6.75 -11.12
CA ASP A 151 9.22 -5.80 -11.60
C ASP A 151 8.74 -4.35 -11.45
N ASP A 152 7.52 -4.06 -11.93
CA ASP A 152 6.94 -2.72 -11.81
C ASP A 152 6.72 -2.30 -10.34
N LEU A 153 6.24 -3.22 -9.50
CA LEU A 153 6.05 -2.95 -8.08
C LEU A 153 7.38 -2.79 -7.32
N ALA A 154 8.48 -3.36 -7.82
CA ALA A 154 9.81 -3.11 -7.28
C ALA A 154 10.27 -1.66 -7.52
N GLU A 155 9.94 -1.07 -8.68
CA GLU A 155 10.18 0.36 -8.94
C GLU A 155 9.37 1.25 -7.99
N LEU A 156 8.11 0.89 -7.73
CA LEU A 156 7.31 1.58 -6.72
C LEU A 156 7.93 1.44 -5.32
N ALA A 157 8.45 0.24 -4.96
CA ALA A 157 9.11 0.04 -3.68
C ALA A 157 10.39 0.88 -3.53
N LEU A 158 11.14 1.10 -4.63
CA LEU A 158 12.29 2.00 -4.66
C LEU A 158 11.86 3.47 -4.50
N GLU A 159 10.76 3.89 -5.15
CA GLU A 159 10.17 5.22 -4.97
C GLU A 159 9.73 5.45 -3.52
N LEU A 160 9.02 4.49 -2.90
CA LEU A 160 8.60 4.58 -1.50
C LEU A 160 9.78 4.67 -0.52
N ARG A 161 10.91 4.06 -0.87
CA ARG A 161 12.15 4.08 -0.10
C ARG A 161 12.94 5.37 -0.28
N ASN A 162 13.02 5.87 -1.50
CA ASN A 162 13.79 7.07 -1.86
C ASN A 162 13.02 7.91 -2.88
N PRO A 163 12.08 8.74 -2.42
CA PRO A 163 11.10 9.40 -3.26
C PRO A 163 11.74 10.38 -4.25
N GLN A 164 11.30 10.30 -5.50
CA GLN A 164 11.68 11.18 -6.60
C GLN A 164 10.46 11.93 -7.17
N LEU A 165 9.26 11.33 -7.04
CA LEU A 165 8.02 11.90 -7.57
C LEU A 165 7.39 12.93 -6.62
N ILE A 166 7.67 12.80 -5.32
CA ILE A 166 7.25 13.75 -4.27
C ILE A 166 8.44 14.11 -3.40
N SER A 167 8.33 15.20 -2.66
CA SER A 167 9.38 15.62 -1.73
C SER A 167 9.58 14.60 -0.59
N ALA A 168 10.81 14.50 -0.08
CA ALA A 168 11.11 13.66 1.07
C ALA A 168 10.27 14.03 2.32
N ILE A 169 9.84 15.29 2.44
CA ILE A 169 8.97 15.75 3.52
C ILE A 169 7.58 15.16 3.36
N THR A 170 6.98 15.25 2.18
CA THR A 170 5.65 14.68 1.89
C THR A 170 5.67 13.17 2.07
N ALA A 171 6.69 12.48 1.56
CA ALA A 171 6.85 11.04 1.73
C ALA A 171 6.97 10.63 3.21
N SER A 172 7.76 11.36 4.00
CA SER A 172 7.90 11.11 5.44
C SER A 172 6.57 11.27 6.17
N VAL A 173 5.80 12.31 5.85
CA VAL A 173 4.47 12.51 6.43
C VAL A 173 3.52 11.37 6.00
N ALA A 174 3.55 10.99 4.72
CA ALA A 174 2.67 9.95 4.17
C ALA A 174 2.90 8.57 4.80
N THR A 175 4.14 8.24 5.13
CA THR A 175 4.54 6.93 5.67
C THR A 175 4.55 6.86 7.20
N THR A 176 4.15 7.95 7.89
CA THR A 176 3.96 7.98 9.34
C THR A 176 2.48 7.94 9.70
N THR A 177 2.17 7.49 10.93
CA THR A 177 0.79 7.38 11.39
C THR A 177 0.09 8.74 11.43
N GLN A 178 -1.03 8.83 10.75
CA GLN A 178 -1.95 9.95 10.80
C GLN A 178 -3.11 9.66 11.76
N PHE A 179 -3.68 10.68 12.42
CA PHE A 179 -4.77 10.48 13.39
C PHE A 179 -4.44 9.35 14.38
N THR A 180 -3.40 9.56 15.18
CA THR A 180 -2.68 8.55 15.97
C THR A 180 -3.53 7.80 17.00
N GLU A 181 -4.65 8.40 17.45
CA GLU A 181 -5.52 7.86 18.52
C GLU A 181 -6.65 6.96 17.99
N LEU A 182 -6.71 6.71 16.66
CA LEU A 182 -7.85 6.00 16.11
C LEU A 182 -7.72 4.48 16.27
N GLU A 183 -8.71 3.88 16.93
CA GLU A 183 -8.95 2.44 16.88
C GLU A 183 -9.48 2.04 15.50
N GLY A 184 -9.25 0.80 15.08
CA GLY A 184 -9.76 0.29 13.82
C GLY A 184 -9.57 -1.19 13.60
N VAL A 185 -10.01 -1.64 12.43
CA VAL A 185 -9.88 -3.02 11.98
C VAL A 185 -9.05 -3.06 10.70
N VAL A 186 -8.02 -3.90 10.68
CA VAL A 186 -7.34 -4.32 9.45
C VAL A 186 -8.06 -5.57 8.95
N PRO A 187 -8.74 -5.52 7.79
CA PRO A 187 -9.54 -6.64 7.30
C PRO A 187 -8.73 -7.93 7.18
N GLY A 188 -9.27 -9.04 7.69
CA GLY A 188 -8.59 -10.34 7.68
C GLY A 188 -7.44 -10.51 8.68
N VAL A 189 -7.04 -9.44 9.39
CA VAL A 189 -5.92 -9.47 10.35
C VAL A 189 -6.40 -9.29 11.78
N GLY A 190 -7.09 -8.17 12.11
CA GLY A 190 -7.54 -7.95 13.48
C GLY A 190 -7.98 -6.53 13.80
N ARG A 191 -8.41 -6.33 15.06
CA ARG A 191 -8.73 -5.02 15.62
C ARG A 191 -7.55 -4.51 16.43
N PHE A 192 -7.23 -3.23 16.27
CA PHE A 192 -6.10 -2.58 16.93
C PHE A 192 -6.50 -1.23 17.51
N ASP A 193 -5.88 -0.90 18.66
CA ASP A 193 -6.03 0.36 19.34
C ASP A 193 -4.65 0.81 19.90
N PRO A 194 -3.97 1.77 19.27
CA PRO A 194 -4.35 2.42 18.00
C PRO A 194 -4.16 1.53 16.77
N CYS A 195 -4.90 1.82 15.70
CA CYS A 195 -4.74 1.21 14.39
C CYS A 195 -3.91 2.16 13.50
N ASN A 196 -2.61 1.95 13.45
CA ASN A 196 -1.65 2.83 12.77
C ASN A 196 -1.82 2.80 11.26
N TRP A 197 -1.94 3.99 10.62
CA TRP A 197 -2.10 4.16 9.17
C TRP A 197 -1.59 5.51 8.71
N GLY A 198 -0.83 5.55 7.62
CA GLY A 198 -0.34 6.77 6.99
C GLY A 198 -1.31 7.31 5.93
N PHE A 199 -0.83 8.11 5.00
CA PHE A 199 -1.56 8.48 3.78
C PHE A 199 -1.28 7.44 2.69
N GLY A 200 -2.08 6.38 2.67
CA GLY A 200 -1.94 5.23 1.80
C GLY A 200 -1.51 3.97 2.53
N PRO A 201 -0.28 3.89 3.01
CA PRO A 201 0.21 2.67 3.64
C PRO A 201 -0.35 2.45 5.05
N GLU A 202 -0.55 1.17 5.36
CA GLU A 202 -0.62 0.72 6.74
C GLU A 202 0.77 0.86 7.39
N VAL A 203 0.82 1.32 8.65
CA VAL A 203 2.05 1.36 9.46
C VAL A 203 2.01 0.25 10.49
N HIS A 204 3.08 -0.55 10.60
CA HIS A 204 3.14 -1.70 11.52
C HIS A 204 2.83 -1.29 12.97
N GLY A 205 3.56 -0.30 13.49
CA GLY A 205 3.38 0.13 14.89
C GLY A 205 3.66 -1.02 15.87
N ALA A 206 2.76 -1.18 16.84
CA ALA A 206 2.81 -2.25 17.84
C ALA A 206 1.74 -3.35 17.59
N LYS A 207 1.17 -3.41 16.38
CA LYS A 207 0.10 -4.38 16.06
C LYS A 207 0.61 -5.83 16.16
N HIS A 208 -0.13 -6.68 16.88
CA HIS A 208 0.15 -8.10 17.01
C HIS A 208 -1.14 -8.88 17.35
N PRO A 209 -1.43 -10.03 16.70
CA PRO A 209 -0.72 -10.57 15.51
C PRO A 209 -0.88 -9.65 14.29
N HIS A 210 0.03 -9.75 13.33
CA HIS A 210 0.02 -8.92 12.13
C HIS A 210 0.46 -9.72 10.90
N TRP A 211 0.11 -9.24 9.69
CA TRP A 211 0.54 -9.85 8.44
C TRP A 211 2.03 -9.62 8.13
N MET A 212 2.62 -8.52 8.65
CA MET A 212 4.08 -8.32 8.64
C MET A 212 4.75 -9.21 9.69
N GLY A 213 6.05 -9.44 9.55
CA GLY A 213 6.84 -10.25 10.47
C GLY A 213 7.16 -9.57 11.80
N SER A 214 7.64 -10.35 12.76
CA SER A 214 8.07 -9.85 14.08
C SER A 214 9.41 -9.10 14.04
N ARG A 215 10.19 -9.30 12.97
CA ARG A 215 11.45 -8.59 12.70
C ARG A 215 11.24 -7.25 11.98
N ASN A 216 10.07 -7.06 11.40
CA ASN A 216 9.70 -5.76 10.85
C ASN A 216 9.68 -4.71 11.99
N SER A 217 10.31 -3.57 11.76
CA SER A 217 10.32 -2.48 12.75
C SER A 217 8.91 -1.86 12.91
N ALA A 218 8.69 -1.16 14.01
CA ALA A 218 7.44 -0.42 14.21
C ALA A 218 7.20 0.65 13.13
N SER A 219 8.25 1.11 12.45
CA SER A 219 8.16 2.07 11.35
C SER A 219 7.94 1.41 9.99
N THR A 220 7.93 0.08 9.88
CA THR A 220 7.59 -0.60 8.63
C THR A 220 6.22 -0.18 8.15
N PHE A 221 6.12 0.13 6.87
CA PHE A 221 4.88 0.53 6.24
C PHE A 221 4.68 -0.19 4.91
N GLY A 222 3.44 -0.33 4.49
CA GLY A 222 3.09 -1.01 3.26
C GLY A 222 1.62 -1.32 3.14
N HIS A 223 1.30 -2.23 2.25
CA HIS A 223 -0.07 -2.72 2.07
C HIS A 223 -0.08 -4.16 1.58
N PHE A 224 -1.09 -4.92 1.97
CA PHE A 224 -1.39 -6.19 1.33
C PHE A 224 -2.70 -6.11 0.52
N GLY A 225 -2.87 -6.99 -0.42
CA GLY A 225 -4.05 -7.10 -1.24
C GLY A 225 -4.74 -8.45 -1.09
N GLY A 226 -6.08 -8.43 -1.11
CA GLY A 226 -6.90 -9.64 -1.00
C GLY A 226 -6.61 -10.71 -2.05
N ALA A 227 -5.97 -10.35 -3.17
CA ALA A 227 -5.52 -11.30 -4.21
C ALA A 227 -4.21 -12.03 -3.86
N GLY A 228 -3.69 -11.90 -2.64
CA GLY A 228 -2.41 -12.49 -2.23
C GLY A 228 -1.20 -11.66 -2.67
N SER A 229 -1.36 -10.36 -2.77
CA SER A 229 -0.30 -9.42 -3.09
C SER A 229 0.18 -8.67 -1.85
N PHE A 230 1.42 -8.23 -1.85
CA PHE A 230 1.96 -7.37 -0.79
C PHE A 230 3.11 -6.49 -1.30
N LEU A 231 3.26 -5.34 -0.67
CA LEU A 231 4.43 -4.48 -0.76
C LEU A 231 4.66 -3.84 0.61
N TRP A 232 5.88 -3.96 1.13
CA TRP A 232 6.28 -3.25 2.34
C TRP A 232 7.72 -2.74 2.24
N HIS A 233 7.99 -1.66 2.97
CA HIS A 233 9.33 -1.13 3.23
C HIS A 233 9.55 -0.97 4.72
N ASP A 234 10.70 -1.42 5.19
CA ASP A 234 11.18 -1.21 6.57
C ASP A 234 12.31 -0.16 6.58
N PRO A 235 12.04 1.06 7.04
CA PRO A 235 13.04 2.13 7.07
C PRO A 235 14.23 1.83 8.01
N THR A 236 14.03 1.00 9.03
CA THR A 236 15.09 0.67 10.02
C THR A 236 16.14 -0.26 9.42
N SER A 237 15.71 -1.31 8.76
CA SER A 237 16.60 -2.24 8.06
C SER A 237 16.97 -1.77 6.65
N ASN A 238 16.20 -0.81 6.12
CA ASN A 238 16.26 -0.32 4.75
C ASN A 238 16.05 -1.44 3.71
N ILE A 239 15.08 -2.33 4.00
CA ILE A 239 14.71 -3.48 3.17
C ILE A 239 13.28 -3.28 2.69
N SER A 240 13.01 -3.63 1.42
CA SER A 240 11.67 -3.69 0.86
C SER A 240 11.36 -5.09 0.37
N CYS A 241 10.07 -5.47 0.37
CA CYS A 241 9.65 -6.74 -0.18
C CYS A 241 8.31 -6.59 -0.91
N VAL A 242 8.24 -7.25 -2.08
CA VAL A 242 7.09 -7.25 -2.97
C VAL A 242 6.72 -8.68 -3.31
N GLY A 243 5.43 -8.99 -3.40
CA GLY A 243 4.98 -10.32 -3.80
C GLY A 243 3.61 -10.34 -4.45
N LEU A 244 3.48 -11.26 -5.41
CA LEU A 244 2.23 -11.61 -6.08
C LEU A 244 2.08 -13.14 -6.03
N CYS A 245 1.09 -13.63 -5.26
CA CYS A 245 0.91 -15.06 -5.00
C CYS A 245 -0.27 -15.67 -5.75
N GLU A 246 -1.19 -14.87 -6.28
CA GLU A 246 -2.41 -15.28 -7.01
C GLU A 246 -3.30 -16.27 -6.24
N VAL A 247 -3.23 -16.23 -4.92
CA VAL A 247 -4.13 -16.96 -4.00
C VAL A 247 -4.65 -15.95 -2.99
N GLU A 248 -5.96 -15.94 -2.79
CA GLU A 248 -6.60 -14.98 -1.89
C GLU A 248 -5.96 -14.99 -0.49
N PHE A 249 -5.81 -13.77 0.07
CA PHE A 249 -5.31 -13.59 1.42
C PHE A 249 -6.29 -14.18 2.43
N ASP A 250 -5.81 -15.09 3.24
CA ASP A 250 -6.55 -15.69 4.37
C ASP A 250 -5.59 -16.22 5.45
N ALA A 251 -5.99 -17.24 6.19
CA ALA A 251 -5.22 -17.84 7.27
C ALA A 251 -3.85 -18.37 6.82
N TRP A 252 -3.69 -18.81 5.57
CA TRP A 252 -2.38 -19.26 5.05
C TRP A 252 -1.38 -18.10 5.00
N ALA A 253 -1.80 -16.94 4.51
CA ALA A 253 -0.95 -15.77 4.43
C ALA A 253 -0.57 -15.26 5.82
N MET A 254 -1.54 -15.21 6.76
CA MET A 254 -1.29 -14.87 8.16
C MET A 254 -0.33 -15.83 8.85
N HIS A 255 -0.23 -17.09 8.40
CA HIS A 255 0.72 -18.07 8.93
C HIS A 255 2.11 -17.93 8.26
N HIS A 256 2.16 -17.87 6.95
CA HIS A 256 3.42 -17.99 6.19
C HIS A 256 4.16 -16.66 6.00
N TRP A 257 3.44 -15.56 5.75
CA TRP A 257 4.09 -14.27 5.45
C TRP A 257 4.95 -13.72 6.59
N PRO A 258 4.50 -13.72 7.86
CA PRO A 258 5.36 -13.25 8.96
C PRO A 258 6.67 -14.02 9.06
N ILE A 259 6.63 -15.35 8.91
CA ILE A 259 7.81 -16.22 8.95
C ILE A 259 8.76 -15.91 7.77
N PHE A 260 8.19 -15.72 6.58
CA PHE A 260 8.94 -15.36 5.39
C PHE A 260 9.60 -13.99 5.52
N PHE A 261 8.87 -12.96 5.97
CA PHE A 261 9.39 -11.60 6.13
C PHE A 261 10.48 -11.54 7.21
N ASP A 262 10.32 -12.25 8.31
CA ASP A 262 11.37 -12.41 9.33
C ASP A 262 12.65 -13.01 8.72
N SER A 263 12.51 -14.05 7.89
CA SER A 263 13.64 -14.68 7.20
C SER A 263 14.30 -13.74 6.18
N VAL A 264 13.53 -12.92 5.44
CA VAL A 264 14.05 -11.90 4.51
C VAL A 264 14.88 -10.87 5.27
N ILE A 265 14.35 -10.32 6.36
CA ILE A 265 15.06 -9.33 7.18
C ILE A 265 16.32 -9.95 7.77
N ASP A 266 16.26 -11.14 8.38
CA ASP A 266 17.41 -11.82 8.98
C ASP A 266 18.51 -12.14 7.95
N GLU A 267 18.16 -12.44 6.71
CA GLU A 267 19.11 -12.76 5.65
C GLU A 267 19.76 -11.50 5.05
N LEU A 268 19.00 -10.43 4.83
CA LEU A 268 19.45 -9.20 4.17
C LEU A 268 20.02 -8.13 5.11
N SER A 269 19.86 -8.30 6.43
CA SER A 269 20.44 -7.39 7.43
C SER A 269 21.90 -7.72 7.79
N ARG A 270 22.41 -8.86 7.31
CA ARG A 270 23.81 -9.29 7.50
C ARG A 270 24.73 -8.62 6.48
#